data_1cb03da45067cf9cc89f83f4f2fa38a3
#
_entry.id   1cb03da45067cf9cc89f83f4f2fa38a3
#
_cell.length_a   1.000
_cell.length_b   1.000
_cell.length_c   1.000
_cell.angle_alpha   90.00
_cell.angle_beta   90.00
_cell.angle_gamma   90.00
#
_symmetry.space_group_name_H-M   'P 1'
#
loop_
_entity.id
_entity.type
_entity.pdbx_description
1 polymer ?
#
loop_
_entity_poly.entity_id
_entity_poly.type
_entity_poly.pdbx_seq_one_letter_code
_entity_poly.pdbx_strand_id
1 'polypeptide(L)'
;LNDPLIKGILSNRNNIPFIITDERLNVIQSHLVPREVLDHPDRLRRQIDRFTEENQPKTVNYWWGPEHRHIIFYGKSKLLKGLYLFPYVQLGVIFFFIFIGYIAFRSSKQDEQNRVWIGLAKETAHQLGTPTSSLLGWIEYLRSQPVDQEAVEEMNKDLTHLLKIVDRFSKIGSETVLQKATVNEVVGEAVMYFRKRIPRNVTLDYNGLAIAPIEANINPALFEWVVENLMKNALDALQGHGSIDVRLSMDDQNVMIDVKDTGKGIPKSNWKRIFEPGFTTKTRGWGLGLSLSRRIIEEYHNGRIAVVESEPGKGTMIRITLKRFFD
;
A
#
# COMPACT_ATOMS: atom_id res chain seq x y z
N LEU A 1 -37.15 38.68 -45.17
CA LEU A 1 -36.08 37.67 -44.84
C LEU A 1 -34.70 37.98 -45.46
N ASN A 2 -34.35 39.27 -45.56
CA ASN A 2 -33.03 39.67 -46.12
C ASN A 2 -31.95 39.94 -45.09
N ASP A 3 -32.22 39.67 -43.82
CA ASP A 3 -31.19 39.76 -42.79
C ASP A 3 -30.20 38.61 -42.95
N PRO A 4 -28.91 38.91 -43.17
CA PRO A 4 -27.88 37.87 -43.33
C PRO A 4 -27.79 36.93 -42.10
N LEU A 5 -28.10 37.41 -40.89
CA LEU A 5 -28.14 36.62 -39.65
C LEU A 5 -29.30 35.62 -39.68
N ILE A 6 -30.48 36.04 -40.13
CA ILE A 6 -31.66 35.15 -40.23
C ILE A 6 -31.45 34.12 -41.34
N LYS A 7 -30.93 34.55 -42.52
CA LYS A 7 -30.53 33.60 -43.56
C LYS A 7 -29.45 32.63 -43.02
N GLY A 8 -28.50 33.10 -42.24
CA GLY A 8 -27.50 32.27 -41.58
C GLY A 8 -28.10 31.27 -40.58
N ILE A 9 -29.08 31.66 -39.76
CA ILE A 9 -29.77 30.79 -38.81
C ILE A 9 -30.68 29.79 -39.53
N LEU A 10 -31.39 30.21 -40.56
CA LEU A 10 -32.32 29.37 -41.30
C LEU A 10 -31.64 28.48 -42.35
N SER A 11 -30.55 28.94 -42.97
CA SER A 11 -29.77 28.16 -43.94
C SER A 11 -28.71 27.30 -43.34
N ASN A 12 -28.26 27.62 -42.11
CA ASN A 12 -27.27 26.87 -41.43
C ASN A 12 -27.94 25.65 -40.79
N ARG A 13 -27.92 24.52 -41.47
CA ARG A 13 -28.38 23.21 -40.99
C ARG A 13 -27.61 22.73 -39.72
N ASN A 14 -26.80 23.59 -39.14
CA ASN A 14 -25.92 23.27 -38.02
C ASN A 14 -26.63 23.43 -36.66
N ASN A 15 -27.43 22.44 -36.29
CA ASN A 15 -27.72 22.06 -34.90
C ASN A 15 -28.01 23.19 -33.88
N ILE A 16 -28.52 24.37 -34.32
CA ILE A 16 -28.97 25.44 -33.43
C ILE A 16 -30.48 25.31 -33.25
N PRO A 17 -30.98 25.00 -32.07
CA PRO A 17 -32.40 24.97 -31.83
C PRO A 17 -32.96 26.38 -31.80
N PHE A 18 -34.05 26.64 -32.51
CA PHE A 18 -34.72 27.93 -32.47
C PHE A 18 -36.24 27.82 -32.52
N ILE A 19 -36.92 28.85 -32.01
CA ILE A 19 -38.37 29.05 -32.05
C ILE A 19 -38.61 30.46 -32.59
N ILE A 20 -39.44 30.59 -33.61
CA ILE A 20 -39.89 31.88 -34.15
C ILE A 20 -41.36 32.05 -33.70
N THR A 21 -41.66 33.16 -33.04
CA THR A 21 -43.00 33.50 -32.58
C THR A 21 -43.49 34.85 -33.13
N ASP A 22 -44.80 35.08 -33.08
CA ASP A 22 -45.35 36.40 -33.20
C ASP A 22 -45.26 37.18 -31.88
N GLU A 23 -45.79 38.42 -31.82
CA GLU A 23 -45.78 39.25 -30.59
C GLU A 23 -46.69 38.66 -29.49
N ARG A 24 -47.58 37.74 -29.82
CA ARG A 24 -48.43 37.03 -28.83
C ARG A 24 -47.84 35.68 -28.38
N LEU A 25 -46.55 35.43 -28.75
CA LEU A 25 -45.85 34.20 -28.49
C LEU A 25 -46.43 32.94 -29.18
N ASN A 26 -47.26 33.09 -30.22
CA ASN A 26 -47.68 31.94 -31.02
C ASN A 26 -46.52 31.48 -31.91
N VAL A 27 -46.27 30.17 -31.91
CA VAL A 27 -45.15 29.58 -32.66
C VAL A 27 -45.47 29.59 -34.14
N ILE A 28 -44.64 30.27 -34.93
CA ILE A 28 -44.71 30.31 -36.40
C ILE A 28 -43.84 29.22 -37.02
N GLN A 29 -42.64 29.03 -36.48
CA GLN A 29 -41.68 28.03 -36.96
C GLN A 29 -40.77 27.61 -35.83
N SER A 30 -40.30 26.38 -35.86
CA SER A 30 -39.31 25.86 -34.90
C SER A 30 -38.36 24.90 -35.61
N HIS A 31 -37.14 24.76 -35.04
CA HIS A 31 -36.13 23.82 -35.50
C HIS A 31 -35.45 23.18 -34.31
N LEU A 32 -35.28 21.84 -34.34
CA LEU A 32 -34.65 21.05 -33.29
C LEU A 32 -35.28 21.21 -31.90
N VAL A 33 -36.59 21.57 -31.84
CA VAL A 33 -37.40 21.58 -30.63
C VAL A 33 -38.43 20.48 -30.72
N PRO A 34 -38.53 19.59 -29.74
CA PRO A 34 -39.52 18.49 -29.77
C PRO A 34 -40.96 19.01 -29.83
N ARG A 35 -41.83 18.36 -30.62
CA ARG A 35 -43.26 18.73 -30.75
C ARG A 35 -43.96 18.73 -29.40
N GLU A 36 -43.66 17.81 -28.51
CA GLU A 36 -44.19 17.76 -27.13
C GLU A 36 -43.96 19.04 -26.31
N VAL A 37 -42.89 19.80 -26.63
CA VAL A 37 -42.60 21.10 -26.00
C VAL A 37 -43.44 22.20 -26.64
N LEU A 38 -43.71 22.14 -27.94
CA LEU A 38 -44.44 23.14 -28.71
C LEU A 38 -45.94 23.05 -28.43
N ASP A 39 -46.48 21.83 -28.19
CA ASP A 39 -47.89 21.54 -27.96
C ASP A 39 -48.37 21.88 -26.54
N HIS A 40 -47.46 22.10 -25.60
CA HIS A 40 -47.77 22.41 -24.21
C HIS A 40 -47.30 23.83 -23.84
N PRO A 41 -48.22 24.78 -23.53
CA PRO A 41 -47.92 26.19 -23.27
C PRO A 41 -46.86 26.39 -22.15
N ASP A 42 -46.95 25.62 -21.06
CA ASP A 42 -46.05 25.73 -19.93
C ASP A 42 -44.60 25.24 -20.26
N ARG A 43 -44.50 24.22 -21.13
CA ARG A 43 -43.20 23.71 -21.59
C ARG A 43 -42.57 24.66 -22.62
N LEU A 44 -43.35 25.21 -23.50
CA LEU A 44 -42.95 26.21 -24.48
C LEU A 44 -42.38 27.45 -23.77
N ARG A 45 -43.11 27.96 -22.77
CA ARG A 45 -42.67 29.16 -22.03
C ARG A 45 -41.31 28.89 -21.34
N ARG A 46 -41.17 27.78 -20.64
CA ARG A 46 -39.88 27.39 -20.03
C ARG A 46 -38.76 27.23 -21.06
N GLN A 47 -39.07 26.76 -22.26
CA GLN A 47 -38.05 26.66 -23.31
C GLN A 47 -37.66 28.01 -23.89
N ILE A 48 -38.61 28.95 -24.03
CA ILE A 48 -38.38 30.33 -24.44
C ILE A 48 -37.55 31.05 -23.38
N ASP A 49 -37.88 30.94 -22.12
CA ASP A 49 -37.13 31.53 -21.00
C ASP A 49 -35.68 31.03 -21.00
N ARG A 50 -35.50 29.72 -21.15
CA ARG A 50 -34.16 29.11 -21.28
C ARG A 50 -33.36 29.64 -22.46
N PHE A 51 -34.00 29.83 -23.64
CA PHE A 51 -33.31 30.39 -24.77
C PHE A 51 -32.96 31.85 -24.57
N THR A 52 -33.80 32.59 -23.84
CA THR A 52 -33.56 34.00 -23.48
C THR A 52 -32.39 34.14 -22.50
N GLU A 53 -32.27 33.20 -21.54
CA GLU A 53 -31.11 33.13 -20.62
C GLU A 53 -29.82 32.75 -21.38
N GLU A 54 -29.91 31.82 -22.35
CA GLU A 54 -28.74 31.40 -23.14
C GLU A 54 -28.28 32.47 -24.13
N ASN A 55 -29.22 33.24 -24.75
CA ASN A 55 -28.96 34.27 -25.74
C ASN A 55 -30.09 35.31 -25.77
N GLN A 56 -29.75 36.57 -26.04
CA GLN A 56 -30.77 37.61 -26.23
C GLN A 56 -31.62 37.32 -27.45
N PRO A 57 -32.98 37.37 -27.36
CA PRO A 57 -33.86 37.17 -28.50
C PRO A 57 -33.64 38.24 -29.58
N LYS A 58 -33.77 37.86 -30.85
CA LYS A 58 -33.66 38.75 -31.98
C LYS A 58 -35.02 39.07 -32.52
N THR A 59 -35.35 40.35 -32.62
CA THR A 59 -36.63 40.82 -33.23
C THR A 59 -36.39 41.14 -34.70
N VAL A 60 -37.27 40.63 -35.54
CA VAL A 60 -37.25 40.89 -36.99
C VAL A 60 -38.50 41.68 -37.32
N ASN A 61 -38.31 42.87 -37.82
CA ASN A 61 -39.39 43.74 -38.32
C ASN A 61 -39.52 43.59 -39.81
N TYR A 62 -40.75 43.40 -40.31
CA TYR A 62 -40.98 43.42 -41.74
C TYR A 62 -41.33 44.87 -42.19
N TRP A 63 -40.84 45.28 -43.35
CA TRP A 63 -40.95 46.66 -43.85
C TRP A 63 -42.40 47.06 -44.26
N TRP A 64 -43.33 46.10 -44.44
CA TRP A 64 -44.72 46.35 -44.83
C TRP A 64 -45.73 46.50 -43.70
N GLY A 65 -45.28 46.71 -42.47
CA GLY A 65 -46.14 47.09 -41.35
C GLY A 65 -45.68 46.64 -39.98
N PRO A 66 -46.12 47.38 -38.93
CA PRO A 66 -45.76 47.06 -37.54
C PRO A 66 -46.43 45.80 -36.99
N GLU A 67 -47.47 45.30 -37.66
CA GLU A 67 -48.19 44.08 -37.22
C GLU A 67 -47.46 42.79 -37.54
N HIS A 68 -46.30 42.83 -38.12
CA HIS A 68 -45.53 41.65 -38.58
C HIS A 68 -44.16 41.58 -37.91
N ARG A 69 -44.10 41.70 -36.58
CA ARG A 69 -42.90 41.48 -35.80
C ARG A 69 -42.79 40.00 -35.46
N HIS A 70 -41.67 39.40 -35.81
CA HIS A 70 -41.33 38.06 -35.38
C HIS A 70 -40.16 38.10 -34.38
N ILE A 71 -40.26 37.30 -33.32
CA ILE A 71 -39.23 37.18 -32.31
C ILE A 71 -38.58 35.82 -32.48
N ILE A 72 -37.26 35.79 -32.63
CA ILE A 72 -36.49 34.57 -32.76
C ILE A 72 -35.77 34.30 -31.43
N PHE A 73 -36.19 33.20 -30.80
CA PHE A 73 -35.52 32.64 -29.64
C PHE A 73 -34.64 31.50 -30.10
N TYR A 74 -33.36 31.49 -29.70
CA TYR A 74 -32.40 30.49 -30.13
C TYR A 74 -31.49 30.05 -28.99
N GLY A 75 -31.20 28.76 -28.93
CA GLY A 75 -30.30 28.18 -27.92
C GLY A 75 -28.88 28.00 -28.46
N LYS A 76 -28.00 27.55 -27.58
CA LYS A 76 -26.65 27.15 -27.93
C LYS A 76 -26.66 25.83 -28.71
N SER A 77 -25.84 25.73 -29.76
CA SER A 77 -25.70 24.47 -30.52
C SER A 77 -25.15 23.36 -29.65
N LYS A 78 -25.49 22.10 -29.99
CA LYS A 78 -24.92 20.93 -29.33
C LYS A 78 -23.39 20.91 -29.37
N LEU A 79 -22.83 21.39 -30.45
CA LEU A 79 -21.37 21.48 -30.65
C LEU A 79 -20.74 22.49 -29.71
N LEU A 80 -21.39 23.64 -29.50
CA LEU A 80 -20.91 24.66 -28.56
C LEU A 80 -20.96 24.15 -27.12
N LYS A 81 -22.04 23.42 -26.74
CA LYS A 81 -22.16 22.77 -25.41
C LYS A 81 -21.06 21.72 -25.18
N GLY A 82 -20.72 20.94 -26.22
CA GLY A 82 -19.60 20.01 -26.19
C GLY A 82 -18.24 20.71 -26.01
N LEU A 83 -18.05 21.86 -26.67
CA LEU A 83 -16.81 22.63 -26.58
C LEU A 83 -16.56 23.16 -25.15
N TYR A 84 -17.60 23.53 -24.42
CA TYR A 84 -17.48 23.95 -23.02
C TYR A 84 -17.08 22.80 -22.09
N LEU A 85 -17.46 21.55 -22.39
CA LEU A 85 -17.09 20.39 -21.60
C LEU A 85 -15.69 19.86 -21.92
N PHE A 86 -15.20 20.13 -23.14
CA PHE A 86 -13.92 19.61 -23.65
C PHE A 86 -12.72 19.90 -22.73
N PRO A 87 -12.50 21.12 -22.19
CA PRO A 87 -11.38 21.40 -21.29
C PRO A 87 -11.41 20.54 -20.02
N TYR A 88 -12.58 20.29 -19.46
CA TYR A 88 -12.71 19.46 -18.25
C TYR A 88 -12.41 17.99 -18.53
N VAL A 89 -12.86 17.48 -19.69
CA VAL A 89 -12.52 16.12 -20.12
C VAL A 89 -11.01 16.00 -20.36
N GLN A 90 -10.41 16.99 -21.03
CA GLN A 90 -8.98 17.02 -21.28
C GLN A 90 -8.16 17.06 -19.99
N LEU A 91 -8.54 17.92 -19.02
CA LEU A 91 -7.91 17.96 -17.70
C LEU A 91 -8.06 16.62 -16.96
N GLY A 92 -9.23 15.98 -17.03
CA GLY A 92 -9.46 14.66 -16.45
C GLY A 92 -8.53 13.59 -17.03
N VAL A 93 -8.36 13.59 -18.35
CA VAL A 93 -7.46 12.65 -19.04
C VAL A 93 -5.99 12.91 -18.66
N ILE A 94 -5.56 14.16 -18.62
CA ILE A 94 -4.20 14.53 -18.21
C ILE A 94 -3.95 14.07 -16.76
N PHE A 95 -4.88 14.37 -15.86
CA PHE A 95 -4.77 13.96 -14.46
C PHE A 95 -4.71 12.43 -14.29
N PHE A 96 -5.51 11.70 -15.09
CA PHE A 96 -5.49 10.24 -15.11
C PHE A 96 -4.12 9.68 -15.53
N PHE A 97 -3.51 10.23 -16.58
CA PHE A 97 -2.17 9.80 -17.01
C PHE A 97 -1.07 10.15 -16.00
N ILE A 98 -1.15 11.33 -15.38
CA ILE A 98 -0.21 11.72 -14.31
C ILE A 98 -0.35 10.76 -13.11
N PHE A 99 -1.58 10.39 -12.74
CA PHE A 99 -1.85 9.47 -11.64
C PHE A 99 -1.30 8.06 -11.91
N ILE A 100 -1.53 7.52 -13.11
CA ILE A 100 -0.95 6.23 -13.53
C ILE A 100 0.58 6.31 -13.54
N GLY A 101 1.15 7.36 -14.11
CA GLY A 101 2.60 7.57 -14.13
C GLY A 101 3.21 7.63 -12.73
N TYR A 102 2.53 8.30 -11.79
CA TYR A 102 2.95 8.36 -10.39
C TYR A 102 2.94 6.97 -9.71
N ILE A 103 1.88 6.17 -9.93
CA ILE A 103 1.80 4.80 -9.40
C ILE A 103 2.91 3.92 -9.99
N ALA A 104 3.10 3.96 -11.31
CA ALA A 104 4.13 3.19 -12.00
C ALA A 104 5.54 3.57 -11.53
N PHE A 105 5.82 4.87 -11.40
CA PHE A 105 7.10 5.37 -10.89
C PHE A 105 7.37 4.93 -9.45
N ARG A 106 6.36 5.01 -8.59
CA ARG A 106 6.47 4.58 -7.19
C ARG A 106 6.73 3.08 -7.08
N SER A 107 6.03 2.26 -7.87
CA SER A 107 6.22 0.81 -7.92
C SER A 107 7.63 0.46 -8.42
N SER A 108 8.08 1.08 -9.53
CA SER A 108 9.40 0.85 -10.09
C SER A 108 10.53 1.20 -9.12
N LYS A 109 10.40 2.32 -8.41
CA LYS A 109 11.39 2.72 -7.40
C LYS A 109 11.48 1.74 -6.22
N GLN A 110 10.35 1.18 -5.81
CA GLN A 110 10.29 0.19 -4.75
C GLN A 110 10.93 -1.14 -5.19
N ASP A 111 10.68 -1.55 -6.43
CA ASP A 111 11.28 -2.76 -7.02
C ASP A 111 12.79 -2.62 -7.19
N GLU A 112 13.29 -1.46 -7.61
CA GLU A 112 14.72 -1.18 -7.72
C GLU A 112 15.41 -1.27 -6.35
N GLN A 113 14.85 -0.64 -5.32
CA GLN A 113 15.36 -0.75 -3.95
C GLN A 113 15.37 -2.20 -3.47
N ASN A 114 14.31 -2.97 -3.74
CA ASN A 114 14.23 -4.37 -3.38
C ASN A 114 15.31 -5.21 -4.08
N ARG A 115 15.56 -4.99 -5.37
CA ARG A 115 16.62 -5.71 -6.12
C ARG A 115 18.01 -5.43 -5.58
N VAL A 116 18.31 -4.17 -5.24
CA VAL A 116 19.59 -3.80 -4.63
C VAL A 116 19.77 -4.52 -3.29
N TRP A 117 18.73 -4.59 -2.47
CA TRP A 117 18.76 -5.30 -1.19
C TRP A 117 18.98 -6.81 -1.33
N ILE A 118 18.30 -7.45 -2.28
CA ILE A 118 18.49 -8.88 -2.57
C ILE A 118 19.93 -9.13 -3.04
N GLY A 119 20.43 -8.29 -3.93
CA GLY A 119 21.80 -8.38 -4.43
C GLY A 119 22.84 -8.26 -3.31
N LEU A 120 22.69 -7.23 -2.45
CA LEU A 120 23.58 -7.04 -1.29
C LEU A 120 23.51 -8.20 -0.30
N ALA A 121 22.31 -8.69 0.02
CA ALA A 121 22.15 -9.81 0.94
C ALA A 121 22.82 -11.08 0.40
N LYS A 122 22.57 -11.41 -0.88
CA LYS A 122 23.14 -12.59 -1.53
C LYS A 122 24.68 -12.48 -1.65
N GLU A 123 25.20 -11.33 -2.05
CA GLU A 123 26.62 -11.09 -2.16
C GLU A 123 27.31 -11.16 -0.79
N THR A 124 26.71 -10.53 0.25
CA THR A 124 27.24 -10.60 1.62
C THR A 124 27.24 -12.03 2.14
N ALA A 125 26.17 -12.80 1.89
CA ALA A 125 26.12 -14.22 2.25
C ALA A 125 27.24 -15.02 1.57
N HIS A 126 27.47 -14.78 0.28
CA HIS A 126 28.52 -15.47 -0.47
C HIS A 126 29.92 -15.12 0.03
N GLN A 127 30.18 -13.82 0.27
CA GLN A 127 31.48 -13.36 0.76
C GLN A 127 31.76 -13.75 2.20
N LEU A 128 30.72 -13.92 3.05
CA LEU A 128 30.87 -14.44 4.41
C LEU A 128 30.96 -15.96 4.45
N GLY A 129 30.33 -16.67 3.52
CA GLY A 129 30.34 -18.12 3.48
C GLY A 129 31.71 -18.74 3.29
N THR A 130 32.55 -18.12 2.47
CA THR A 130 33.94 -18.60 2.20
C THR A 130 34.84 -18.55 3.45
N PRO A 131 34.98 -17.41 4.17
CA PRO A 131 35.81 -17.37 5.38
C PRO A 131 35.22 -18.19 6.53
N THR A 132 33.89 -18.29 6.65
CA THR A 132 33.27 -19.15 7.66
C THR A 132 33.54 -20.64 7.41
N SER A 133 33.53 -21.08 6.16
CA SER A 133 33.91 -22.45 5.81
C SER A 133 35.38 -22.75 6.10
N SER A 134 36.27 -21.78 5.88
CA SER A 134 37.70 -21.89 6.25
C SER A 134 37.89 -21.98 7.77
N LEU A 135 37.17 -21.16 8.55
CA LEU A 135 37.20 -21.20 10.01
C LEU A 135 36.69 -22.55 10.55
N LEU A 136 35.65 -23.12 9.91
CA LEU A 136 35.18 -24.46 10.28
C LEU A 136 36.28 -25.52 10.09
N GLY A 137 37.04 -25.46 9.00
CA GLY A 137 38.19 -26.32 8.76
C GLY A 137 39.29 -26.17 9.85
N TRP A 138 39.55 -24.94 10.30
CA TRP A 138 40.50 -24.68 11.39
C TRP A 138 40.00 -25.21 12.72
N ILE A 139 38.73 -25.09 13.06
CA ILE A 139 38.16 -25.65 14.27
C ILE A 139 38.25 -27.17 14.26
N GLU A 140 37.97 -27.83 13.13
CA GLU A 140 38.10 -29.27 13.01
C GLU A 140 39.55 -29.74 13.15
N TYR A 141 40.51 -28.96 12.62
CA TYR A 141 41.94 -29.21 12.84
C TYR A 141 42.32 -29.06 14.32
N LEU A 142 41.87 -28.01 15.01
CA LEU A 142 42.14 -27.81 16.44
C LEU A 142 41.55 -28.90 17.32
N ARG A 143 40.41 -29.48 16.96
CA ARG A 143 39.82 -30.64 17.67
C ARG A 143 40.75 -31.85 17.70
N SER A 144 41.61 -32.01 16.67
CA SER A 144 42.58 -33.09 16.58
C SER A 144 43.88 -32.80 17.33
N GLN A 145 44.07 -31.61 17.87
CA GLN A 145 45.28 -31.18 18.57
C GLN A 145 45.07 -31.23 20.12
N PRO A 146 46.14 -31.32 20.90
CA PRO A 146 46.09 -31.25 22.35
C PRO A 146 45.93 -29.81 22.85
N VAL A 147 44.76 -29.20 22.52
CA VAL A 147 44.36 -27.86 22.96
C VAL A 147 43.17 -27.91 23.87
N ASP A 148 42.82 -26.78 24.48
CA ASP A 148 41.61 -26.64 25.29
C ASP A 148 40.36 -26.97 24.47
N GLN A 149 39.82 -28.13 24.65
CA GLN A 149 38.65 -28.61 23.91
C GLN A 149 37.37 -27.83 24.26
N GLU A 150 37.27 -27.25 25.45
CA GLU A 150 36.17 -26.40 25.84
C GLU A 150 36.16 -25.10 25.03
N ALA A 151 37.34 -24.49 24.86
CA ALA A 151 37.49 -23.31 24.00
C ALA A 151 37.17 -23.61 22.51
N VAL A 152 37.62 -24.76 22.01
CA VAL A 152 37.30 -25.20 20.63
C VAL A 152 35.79 -25.40 20.42
N GLU A 153 35.11 -25.95 21.42
CA GLU A 153 33.64 -26.14 21.32
C GLU A 153 32.87 -24.82 21.36
N GLU A 154 33.30 -23.84 22.18
CA GLU A 154 32.69 -22.50 22.15
C GLU A 154 32.92 -21.79 20.79
N MET A 155 34.14 -21.87 20.23
CA MET A 155 34.43 -21.34 18.89
C MET A 155 33.54 -21.99 17.81
N ASN A 156 33.32 -23.32 17.90
CA ASN A 156 32.44 -24.04 17.00
C ASN A 156 30.98 -23.60 17.11
N LYS A 157 30.49 -23.32 18.32
CA LYS A 157 29.14 -22.78 18.55
C LYS A 157 28.96 -21.40 17.89
N ASP A 158 29.94 -20.51 18.05
CA ASP A 158 29.92 -19.18 17.46
C ASP A 158 29.99 -19.24 15.94
N LEU A 159 30.84 -20.10 15.38
CA LEU A 159 30.91 -20.30 13.93
C LEU A 159 29.64 -20.89 13.35
N THR A 160 29.04 -21.87 14.04
CA THR A 160 27.75 -22.46 13.65
C THR A 160 26.64 -21.39 13.63
N HIS A 161 26.68 -20.46 14.58
CA HIS A 161 25.75 -19.33 14.59
C HIS A 161 25.99 -18.39 13.39
N LEU A 162 27.23 -18.08 13.04
CA LEU A 162 27.56 -17.28 11.84
C LEU A 162 27.09 -17.98 10.55
N LEU A 163 27.30 -19.29 10.44
CA LEU A 163 26.82 -20.06 9.29
C LEU A 163 25.31 -20.02 9.15
N LYS A 164 24.56 -20.11 10.25
CA LYS A 164 23.09 -19.91 10.23
C LYS A 164 22.69 -18.53 9.73
N ILE A 165 23.40 -17.48 10.12
CA ILE A 165 23.16 -16.11 9.65
C ILE A 165 23.41 -16.03 8.13
N VAL A 166 24.53 -16.56 7.65
CA VAL A 166 24.88 -16.60 6.21
C VAL A 166 23.83 -17.36 5.41
N ASP A 167 23.41 -18.53 5.87
CA ASP A 167 22.34 -19.32 5.23
C ASP A 167 21.00 -18.57 5.15
N ARG A 168 20.63 -17.87 6.23
CA ARG A 168 19.43 -17.02 6.26
C ARG A 168 19.50 -15.90 5.23
N PHE A 169 20.66 -15.24 5.09
CA PHE A 169 20.85 -14.19 4.08
C PHE A 169 20.83 -14.73 2.66
N SER A 170 21.36 -15.94 2.41
CA SER A 170 21.36 -16.57 1.08
C SER A 170 19.95 -16.94 0.60
N LYS A 171 19.03 -17.21 1.55
CA LYS A 171 17.62 -17.52 1.26
C LYS A 171 16.77 -16.29 0.93
N ILE A 172 17.30 -15.07 1.17
CA ILE A 172 16.61 -13.84 0.78
C ILE A 172 16.63 -13.72 -0.75
N GLY A 173 15.43 -13.66 -1.35
CA GLY A 173 15.28 -13.53 -2.82
C GLY A 173 15.33 -14.83 -3.60
N SER A 174 15.48 -16.00 -2.94
CA SER A 174 15.20 -17.30 -3.54
C SER A 174 13.72 -17.66 -3.39
N GLU A 175 13.23 -18.60 -4.22
CA GLU A 175 11.89 -19.15 -4.02
C GLU A 175 11.78 -19.79 -2.63
N THR A 176 10.90 -19.21 -1.80
CA THR A 176 10.69 -19.68 -0.43
C THR A 176 9.64 -20.77 -0.44
N VAL A 177 10.04 -21.99 -0.13
CA VAL A 177 9.10 -23.10 0.03
C VAL A 177 8.45 -23.00 1.41
N LEU A 178 7.13 -22.84 1.43
CA LEU A 178 6.33 -22.94 2.65
C LEU A 178 5.94 -24.41 2.87
N GLN A 179 5.94 -24.82 4.11
CA GLN A 179 5.52 -26.15 4.53
C GLN A 179 4.58 -26.07 5.72
N LYS A 180 3.71 -27.06 5.87
CA LYS A 180 2.88 -27.23 7.06
C LYS A 180 3.80 -27.45 8.26
N ALA A 181 3.69 -26.58 9.28
CA ALA A 181 4.51 -26.67 10.49
C ALA A 181 3.72 -26.19 11.72
N THR A 182 4.10 -26.71 12.87
CA THR A 182 3.54 -26.32 14.18
C THR A 182 4.19 -25.03 14.64
N VAL A 183 3.42 -23.95 14.63
CA VAL A 183 3.91 -22.60 14.99
C VAL A 183 4.40 -22.57 16.44
N ASN A 184 3.74 -23.30 17.34
CA ASN A 184 4.14 -23.41 18.76
C ASN A 184 5.59 -23.88 18.91
N GLU A 185 5.99 -24.91 18.14
CA GLU A 185 7.34 -25.47 18.17
C GLU A 185 8.38 -24.49 17.65
N VAL A 186 8.13 -23.92 16.46
CA VAL A 186 9.08 -22.97 15.83
C VAL A 186 9.29 -21.72 16.70
N VAL A 187 8.20 -21.15 17.26
CA VAL A 187 8.30 -20.03 18.20
C VAL A 187 8.99 -20.46 19.49
N GLY A 188 8.65 -21.67 20.00
CA GLY A 188 9.24 -22.24 21.22
C GLY A 188 10.76 -22.43 21.10
N GLU A 189 11.25 -22.91 19.96
CA GLU A 189 12.70 -23.06 19.70
C GLU A 189 13.41 -21.69 19.73
N ALA A 190 12.85 -20.70 19.05
CA ALA A 190 13.37 -19.33 19.08
C ALA A 190 13.41 -18.77 20.52
N VAL A 191 12.34 -18.94 21.29
CA VAL A 191 12.25 -18.47 22.68
C VAL A 191 13.27 -19.20 23.58
N MET A 192 13.39 -20.53 23.46
CA MET A 192 14.36 -21.31 24.25
C MET A 192 15.81 -20.92 23.93
N TYR A 193 16.12 -20.71 22.65
CA TYR A 193 17.44 -20.24 22.23
C TYR A 193 17.74 -18.86 22.81
N PHE A 194 16.77 -17.95 22.77
CA PHE A 194 16.93 -16.58 23.23
C PHE A 194 17.02 -16.48 24.75
N ARG A 195 16.25 -17.31 25.49
CA ARG A 195 16.23 -17.34 26.97
C ARG A 195 17.60 -17.58 27.61
N LYS A 196 18.45 -18.38 26.96
CA LYS A 196 19.82 -18.64 27.43
C LYS A 196 20.78 -17.44 27.31
N ARG A 197 20.37 -16.39 26.58
CA ARG A 197 21.22 -15.25 26.20
C ARG A 197 20.75 -13.91 26.77
N ILE A 198 19.61 -13.88 27.40
CA ILE A 198 19.10 -12.65 28.02
C ILE A 198 19.78 -12.37 29.36
N PRO A 199 19.96 -11.09 29.74
CA PRO A 199 20.46 -10.71 31.06
C PRO A 199 19.52 -11.19 32.17
N ARG A 200 20.10 -11.45 33.36
CA ARG A 200 19.32 -11.93 34.53
C ARG A 200 18.19 -10.99 34.99
N ASN A 201 18.31 -9.70 34.66
CA ASN A 201 17.31 -8.68 35.03
C ASN A 201 16.18 -8.54 33.98
N VAL A 202 16.13 -9.44 32.99
CA VAL A 202 15.08 -9.46 31.97
C VAL A 202 14.33 -10.78 32.10
N THR A 203 13.00 -10.72 32.15
CA THR A 203 12.13 -11.90 32.10
C THR A 203 11.64 -12.14 30.67
N LEU A 204 11.51 -13.41 30.29
CA LEU A 204 10.96 -13.83 29.00
C LEU A 204 9.92 -14.90 29.20
N ASP A 205 8.67 -14.56 28.92
CA ASP A 205 7.52 -15.47 29.04
C ASP A 205 7.02 -15.90 27.66
N TYR A 206 6.51 -17.14 27.59
CA TYR A 206 5.93 -17.72 26.38
C TYR A 206 4.79 -18.66 26.74
N ASN A 207 3.60 -18.37 26.19
CA ASN A 207 2.41 -19.16 26.46
C ASN A 207 2.21 -20.37 25.53
N GLY A 208 2.91 -20.42 24.39
CA GLY A 208 2.63 -21.38 23.32
C GLY A 208 2.81 -22.85 23.69
N LEU A 209 3.56 -23.14 24.78
CA LEU A 209 3.71 -24.51 25.30
C LEU A 209 2.48 -25.00 26.07
N ALA A 210 1.62 -24.06 26.50
CA ALA A 210 0.43 -24.37 27.30
C ALA A 210 -0.87 -24.41 26.48
N ILE A 211 -0.80 -24.17 25.18
CA ILE A 211 -1.96 -24.16 24.26
C ILE A 211 -1.86 -25.31 23.26
N ALA A 212 -3.00 -25.64 22.64
CA ALA A 212 -3.06 -26.67 21.60
C ALA A 212 -2.14 -26.32 20.41
N PRO A 213 -1.57 -27.31 19.74
CA PRO A 213 -0.76 -27.10 18.53
C PRO A 213 -1.52 -26.31 17.47
N ILE A 214 -0.89 -25.28 16.93
CA ILE A 214 -1.43 -24.43 15.88
C ILE A 214 -0.58 -24.61 14.63
N GLU A 215 -1.22 -24.96 13.53
CA GLU A 215 -0.56 -25.22 12.26
C GLU A 215 -0.71 -24.04 11.30
N ALA A 216 0.36 -23.73 10.59
CA ALA A 216 0.36 -22.75 9.51
C ALA A 216 1.35 -23.18 8.42
N ASN A 217 1.15 -22.65 7.21
CA ASN A 217 2.12 -22.79 6.13
C ASN A 217 3.22 -21.76 6.30
N ILE A 218 4.38 -22.19 6.77
CA ILE A 218 5.53 -21.34 7.03
C ILE A 218 6.82 -21.96 6.51
N ASN A 219 7.85 -21.14 6.32
CA ASN A 219 9.23 -21.58 6.25
C ASN A 219 9.82 -21.48 7.67
N PRO A 220 10.06 -22.60 8.38
CA PRO A 220 10.45 -22.55 9.79
C PRO A 220 11.70 -21.72 10.06
N ALA A 221 12.73 -21.85 9.23
CA ALA A 221 14.00 -21.16 9.42
C ALA A 221 13.88 -19.62 9.28
N LEU A 222 13.12 -19.16 8.30
CA LEU A 222 12.85 -17.73 8.09
C LEU A 222 11.90 -17.19 9.17
N PHE A 223 10.91 -17.99 9.57
CA PHE A 223 9.95 -17.59 10.58
C PHE A 223 10.61 -17.49 11.96
N GLU A 224 11.43 -18.49 12.35
CA GLU A 224 12.27 -18.46 13.56
C GLU A 224 13.10 -17.17 13.60
N TRP A 225 13.74 -16.83 12.49
CA TRP A 225 14.53 -15.60 12.39
C TRP A 225 13.73 -14.32 12.63
N VAL A 226 12.50 -14.25 12.12
CA VAL A 226 11.61 -13.10 12.39
C VAL A 226 11.34 -13.00 13.90
N VAL A 227 10.99 -14.11 14.55
CA VAL A 227 10.72 -14.12 16.00
C VAL A 227 11.96 -13.73 16.80
N GLU A 228 13.12 -14.28 16.49
CA GLU A 228 14.40 -13.91 17.11
C GLU A 228 14.68 -12.40 16.95
N ASN A 229 14.47 -11.85 15.76
CA ASN A 229 14.70 -10.43 15.49
C ASN A 229 13.74 -9.53 16.28
N LEU A 230 12.48 -9.92 16.43
CA LEU A 230 11.51 -9.18 17.26
C LEU A 230 11.92 -9.21 18.74
N MET A 231 12.29 -10.37 19.27
CA MET A 231 12.78 -10.50 20.67
C MET A 231 14.07 -9.70 20.89
N LYS A 232 15.00 -9.70 19.92
CA LYS A 232 16.22 -8.89 19.99
C LYS A 232 15.90 -7.39 20.02
N ASN A 233 14.96 -6.95 19.22
CA ASN A 233 14.53 -5.55 19.21
C ASN A 233 13.83 -5.17 20.53
N ALA A 234 13.03 -6.07 21.10
CA ALA A 234 12.43 -5.92 22.41
C ALA A 234 13.50 -5.81 23.51
N LEU A 235 14.51 -6.71 23.52
CA LEU A 235 15.62 -6.66 24.46
C LEU A 235 16.39 -5.34 24.38
N ASP A 236 16.69 -4.87 23.17
CA ASP A 236 17.38 -3.60 22.98
C ASP A 236 16.54 -2.41 23.49
N ALA A 237 15.19 -2.51 23.47
CA ALA A 237 14.31 -1.46 23.97
C ALA A 237 14.25 -1.42 25.51
N LEU A 238 14.52 -2.55 26.19
CA LEU A 238 14.47 -2.68 27.65
C LEU A 238 15.66 -2.04 28.37
N GLN A 239 16.77 -1.76 27.68
CA GLN A 239 17.95 -1.14 28.29
C GLN A 239 18.48 -1.88 29.54
N GLY A 240 18.34 -3.20 29.56
CA GLY A 240 18.93 -4.09 30.58
C GLY A 240 17.98 -4.55 31.69
N HIS A 241 16.73 -4.06 31.76
CA HIS A 241 15.75 -4.51 32.76
C HIS A 241 14.31 -4.44 32.21
N GLY A 242 13.46 -5.36 32.60
CA GLY A 242 12.06 -5.40 32.18
C GLY A 242 11.61 -6.80 31.74
N SER A 243 10.56 -6.86 30.95
CA SER A 243 9.98 -8.12 30.48
C SER A 243 9.69 -8.15 28.98
N ILE A 244 9.82 -9.34 28.41
CA ILE A 244 9.37 -9.68 27.06
C ILE A 244 8.32 -10.77 27.21
N ASP A 245 7.16 -10.58 26.62
CA ASP A 245 6.06 -11.54 26.65
C ASP A 245 5.74 -11.94 25.19
N VAL A 246 5.91 -13.21 24.87
CA VAL A 246 5.61 -13.80 23.57
C VAL A 246 4.32 -14.59 23.68
N ARG A 247 3.26 -14.13 23.02
CA ARG A 247 1.94 -14.78 23.05
C ARG A 247 1.55 -15.31 21.70
N LEU A 248 1.17 -16.57 21.70
CA LEU A 248 0.56 -17.24 20.57
C LEU A 248 -0.95 -17.34 20.81
N SER A 249 -1.74 -16.94 19.85
CA SER A 249 -3.20 -17.03 19.86
C SER A 249 -3.72 -17.30 18.45
N MET A 250 -4.98 -17.70 18.34
CA MET A 250 -5.63 -17.91 17.05
C MET A 250 -7.10 -17.48 17.12
N ASP A 251 -7.62 -17.07 15.98
CA ASP A 251 -9.05 -16.96 15.70
C ASP A 251 -9.45 -17.99 14.63
N ASP A 252 -10.66 -17.87 14.10
CA ASP A 252 -11.19 -18.80 13.10
C ASP A 252 -10.36 -18.83 11.81
N GLN A 253 -9.68 -17.74 11.46
CA GLN A 253 -8.98 -17.60 10.16
C GLN A 253 -7.48 -17.37 10.31
N ASN A 254 -7.02 -16.86 11.45
CA ASN A 254 -5.68 -16.36 11.61
C ASN A 254 -4.97 -16.94 12.82
N VAL A 255 -3.66 -17.03 12.71
CA VAL A 255 -2.72 -17.27 13.81
C VAL A 255 -2.02 -15.97 14.12
N MET A 256 -2.00 -15.57 15.37
CA MET A 256 -1.40 -14.33 15.84
C MET A 256 -0.26 -14.62 16.80
N ILE A 257 0.87 -14.00 16.57
CA ILE A 257 2.06 -14.03 17.42
C ILE A 257 2.36 -12.61 17.86
N ASP A 258 2.21 -12.34 19.14
CA ASP A 258 2.48 -11.05 19.77
C ASP A 258 3.81 -11.11 20.50
N VAL A 259 4.69 -10.16 20.21
CA VAL A 259 5.91 -9.93 20.99
C VAL A 259 5.75 -8.56 21.65
N LYS A 260 5.56 -8.59 22.99
CA LYS A 260 5.38 -7.40 23.82
C LYS A 260 6.60 -7.19 24.70
N ASP A 261 7.10 -5.96 24.75
CA ASP A 261 8.15 -5.52 25.67
C ASP A 261 7.65 -4.40 26.59
N THR A 262 8.33 -4.19 27.71
CA THR A 262 8.13 -3.09 28.65
C THR A 262 9.18 -1.99 28.50
N GLY A 263 9.76 -1.84 27.30
CA GLY A 263 10.85 -0.94 27.03
C GLY A 263 10.45 0.50 26.76
N LYS A 264 11.33 1.23 26.06
CA LYS A 264 11.19 2.68 25.81
C LYS A 264 9.99 3.06 24.94
N GLY A 265 9.34 2.12 24.27
CA GLY A 265 8.23 2.39 23.36
C GLY A 265 8.60 3.12 22.06
N ILE A 266 7.60 3.27 21.19
CA ILE A 266 7.76 3.86 19.85
C ILE A 266 6.68 4.92 19.65
N PRO A 267 7.02 6.18 19.34
CA PRO A 267 6.06 7.22 19.00
C PRO A 267 5.18 6.80 17.80
N LYS A 268 3.89 7.15 17.83
CA LYS A 268 2.91 6.74 16.82
C LYS A 268 3.29 7.16 15.39
N SER A 269 3.99 8.28 15.23
CA SER A 269 4.53 8.75 13.95
C SER A 269 5.53 7.79 13.32
N ASN A 270 6.20 6.95 14.11
CA ASN A 270 7.23 6.02 13.66
C ASN A 270 6.73 4.58 13.46
N TRP A 271 5.50 4.24 13.83
CA TRP A 271 4.98 2.86 13.75
C TRP A 271 5.08 2.21 12.36
N LYS A 272 4.90 3.00 11.30
CA LYS A 272 5.09 2.52 9.92
C LYS A 272 6.55 2.58 9.49
N ARG A 273 7.27 3.63 9.94
CA ARG A 273 8.64 3.91 9.53
C ARG A 273 9.65 2.90 10.05
N ILE A 274 9.41 2.28 11.22
CA ILE A 274 10.31 1.26 11.78
C ILE A 274 10.49 0.04 10.86
N PHE A 275 9.56 -0.17 9.92
CA PHE A 275 9.63 -1.23 8.92
C PHE A 275 10.24 -0.76 7.59
N GLU A 276 10.66 0.50 7.47
CA GLU A 276 11.36 1.00 6.30
C GLU A 276 12.83 0.59 6.36
N PRO A 277 13.43 0.16 5.23
CA PRO A 277 14.84 -0.20 5.18
C PRO A 277 15.74 0.96 5.63
N GLY A 278 16.71 0.67 6.49
CA GLY A 278 17.66 1.66 7.00
C GLY A 278 17.15 2.52 8.15
N PHE A 279 15.88 2.41 8.55
CA PHE A 279 15.37 3.14 9.70
C PHE A 279 15.91 2.54 11.01
N THR A 280 16.64 3.34 11.78
CA THR A 280 17.17 2.96 13.08
C THR A 280 17.27 4.15 14.03
N THR A 281 17.00 3.91 15.29
CA THR A 281 17.27 4.85 16.40
C THR A 281 18.48 4.42 17.23
N LYS A 282 19.18 3.37 16.79
CA LYS A 282 20.34 2.80 17.49
C LYS A 282 21.64 3.39 16.93
N THR A 283 22.63 3.59 17.77
CA THR A 283 23.98 4.02 17.36
C THR A 283 24.75 2.93 16.60
N ARG A 284 24.39 1.66 16.82
CA ARG A 284 24.94 0.49 16.12
C ARG A 284 23.78 -0.32 15.54
N GLY A 285 23.88 -0.64 14.25
CA GLY A 285 22.87 -1.42 13.53
C GLY A 285 22.44 -0.73 12.23
N TRP A 286 22.16 -1.53 11.22
CA TRP A 286 21.90 -1.08 9.83
C TRP A 286 20.43 -0.73 9.59
N GLY A 287 19.56 -0.87 10.59
CA GLY A 287 18.11 -0.63 10.42
C GLY A 287 17.40 -1.62 9.49
N LEU A 288 17.93 -2.84 9.35
CA LEU A 288 17.46 -3.82 8.39
C LEU A 288 16.58 -4.90 9.00
N GLY A 289 16.66 -5.12 10.31
CA GLY A 289 16.00 -6.26 10.95
C GLY A 289 14.49 -6.24 10.75
N LEU A 290 13.80 -5.15 11.13
CA LEU A 290 12.33 -5.06 11.02
C LEU A 290 11.85 -4.98 9.57
N SER A 291 12.58 -4.31 8.67
CA SER A 291 12.23 -4.28 7.25
C SER A 291 12.32 -5.66 6.62
N LEU A 292 13.33 -6.44 7.00
CA LEU A 292 13.46 -7.83 6.56
C LEU A 292 12.40 -8.73 7.18
N SER A 293 12.10 -8.57 8.48
CA SER A 293 11.00 -9.28 9.14
C SER A 293 9.67 -9.03 8.43
N ARG A 294 9.40 -7.77 8.06
CA ARG A 294 8.20 -7.41 7.30
C ARG A 294 8.17 -8.12 5.95
N ARG A 295 9.28 -8.11 5.24
CA ARG A 295 9.40 -8.77 3.94
C ARG A 295 9.14 -10.27 4.05
N ILE A 296 9.78 -10.94 5.02
CA ILE A 296 9.59 -12.37 5.25
C ILE A 296 8.11 -12.68 5.53
N ILE A 297 7.46 -11.90 6.38
CA ILE A 297 6.06 -12.15 6.74
C ILE A 297 5.10 -11.77 5.60
N GLU A 298 5.26 -10.59 4.99
CA GLU A 298 4.29 -10.09 4.01
C GLU A 298 4.49 -10.68 2.62
N GLU A 299 5.75 -10.81 2.13
CA GLU A 299 6.01 -11.29 0.77
C GLU A 299 6.15 -12.83 0.71
N TYR A 300 6.79 -13.46 1.71
CA TYR A 300 7.05 -14.90 1.66
C TYR A 300 5.98 -15.74 2.35
N HIS A 301 5.36 -15.24 3.42
CA HIS A 301 4.34 -15.98 4.18
C HIS A 301 2.91 -15.49 3.93
N ASN A 302 2.71 -14.46 3.07
CA ASN A 302 1.40 -13.84 2.82
C ASN A 302 0.67 -13.43 4.11
N GLY A 303 1.43 -13.06 5.13
CA GLY A 303 0.96 -12.62 6.43
C GLY A 303 0.99 -11.10 6.57
N ARG A 304 0.89 -10.64 7.81
CA ARG A 304 1.00 -9.23 8.17
C ARG A 304 1.84 -9.06 9.42
N ILE A 305 2.66 -8.01 9.47
CA ILE A 305 3.38 -7.59 10.67
C ILE A 305 3.11 -6.11 10.95
N ALA A 306 2.78 -5.77 12.20
CA ALA A 306 2.46 -4.40 12.56
C ALA A 306 2.69 -4.13 14.05
N VAL A 307 2.91 -2.86 14.40
CA VAL A 307 2.79 -2.39 15.79
C VAL A 307 1.31 -2.31 16.12
N VAL A 308 0.89 -3.00 17.18
CA VAL A 308 -0.50 -3.01 17.66
C VAL A 308 -0.68 -1.99 18.77
N GLU A 309 0.29 -1.94 19.68
CA GLU A 309 0.30 -1.06 20.82
C GLU A 309 1.71 -0.58 21.08
N SER A 310 1.89 0.71 21.28
CA SER A 310 3.16 1.26 21.77
C SER A 310 2.94 2.65 22.32
N GLU A 311 3.53 2.91 23.46
CA GLU A 311 3.52 4.21 24.11
C GLU A 311 4.93 4.50 24.65
N PRO A 312 5.48 5.71 24.42
CA PRO A 312 6.79 6.08 24.97
C PRO A 312 6.86 5.86 26.49
N GLY A 313 7.86 5.09 26.91
CA GLY A 313 8.09 4.73 28.32
C GLY A 313 7.25 3.56 28.86
N LYS A 314 6.34 2.97 28.05
CA LYS A 314 5.49 1.85 28.52
C LYS A 314 5.72 0.54 27.75
N GLY A 315 6.46 0.62 26.63
CA GLY A 315 6.79 -0.56 25.83
C GLY A 315 6.10 -0.61 24.48
N THR A 316 6.29 -1.73 23.79
CA THR A 316 5.77 -1.96 22.43
C THR A 316 5.22 -3.38 22.32
N MET A 317 4.14 -3.54 21.55
CA MET A 317 3.63 -4.83 21.10
C MET A 317 3.63 -4.86 19.57
N ILE A 318 4.39 -5.79 19.02
CA ILE A 318 4.41 -6.10 17.59
C ILE A 318 3.68 -7.42 17.37
N ARG A 319 2.74 -7.43 16.44
CA ARG A 319 1.95 -8.60 16.05
C ARG A 319 2.35 -9.09 14.67
N ILE A 320 2.54 -10.39 14.57
CA ILE A 320 2.56 -11.15 13.33
C ILE A 320 1.19 -11.83 13.20
N THR A 321 0.58 -11.73 12.02
CA THR A 321 -0.66 -12.43 11.68
C THR A 321 -0.42 -13.29 10.45
N LEU A 322 -0.68 -14.59 10.56
CA LEU A 322 -0.61 -15.56 9.47
C LEU A 322 -2.00 -16.14 9.21
N LYS A 323 -2.25 -16.65 8.02
CA LYS A 323 -3.44 -17.45 7.76
C LYS A 323 -3.30 -18.82 8.44
N ARG A 324 -4.36 -19.24 9.11
CA ARG A 324 -4.44 -20.58 9.67
C ARG A 324 -4.46 -21.62 8.56
N PHE A 325 -3.79 -22.74 8.78
CA PHE A 325 -3.92 -23.88 7.91
C PHE A 325 -5.23 -24.62 8.21
N PHE A 326 -6.03 -24.85 7.18
CA PHE A 326 -7.23 -25.71 7.24
C PHE A 326 -6.95 -26.92 6.35
N ASP A 327 -7.21 -28.11 6.88
CA ASP A 327 -7.18 -29.37 6.12
C ASP A 327 -8.30 -29.42 5.09
#